data_716e8a6d2a35e75e08d9a61f4aa791eb
#
_entry.id   716e8a6d2a35e75e08d9a61f4aa791eb
#
_cell.length_a   1.000
_cell.length_b   1.000
_cell.length_c   1.000
_cell.angle_alpha   90.00
_cell.angle_beta   90.00
_cell.angle_gamma   90.00
#
_symmetry.space_group_name_H-M   'P 1'
#
loop_
_entity.id
_entity.type
_entity.pdbx_description
1 polymer ?
#
loop_
_entity_poly.entity_id
_entity_poly.type
_entity_poly.pdbx_seq_one_letter_code
_entity_poly.pdbx_strand_id
1 'polypeptide(L)'
;MKNLIAFFEIPVTDFYQSVNFYQTILGVELMVAEYNNEKMACFVQDGQTVGAISYAPNFKPSEHGVLIYFNYEDIDRSIRQVMKQGAV
;
A
#
# COMPACT_ATOMS: atom_id res chain seq x y z
N MET A 1 18.12 -15.52 -10.06
CA MET A 1 16.96 -14.63 -9.86
C MET A 1 16.17 -15.11 -8.67
N LYS A 2 16.02 -14.28 -7.68
CA LYS A 2 15.31 -14.66 -6.45
C LYS A 2 13.81 -14.50 -6.62
N ASN A 3 13.38 -13.32 -7.04
CA ASN A 3 11.97 -13.03 -7.23
C ASN A 3 11.76 -12.43 -8.61
N LEU A 4 10.70 -12.86 -9.26
CA LEU A 4 10.38 -12.31 -10.58
C LEU A 4 10.03 -10.83 -10.47
N ILE A 5 9.28 -10.46 -9.44
CA ILE A 5 8.91 -9.08 -9.19
C ILE A 5 9.85 -8.51 -8.14
N ALA A 6 10.57 -7.44 -8.49
CA ALA A 6 11.50 -6.80 -7.57
C ALA A 6 10.77 -5.87 -6.60
N PHE A 7 9.76 -5.12 -7.09
CA PHE A 7 9.13 -4.06 -6.31
C PHE A 7 7.87 -3.61 -7.03
N PHE A 8 6.87 -3.18 -6.26
CA PHE A 8 5.67 -2.57 -6.85
C PHE A 8 5.38 -1.24 -6.17
N GLU A 9 4.67 -0.35 -6.86
CA GLU A 9 4.23 0.92 -6.30
C GLU A 9 2.75 1.13 -6.60
N ILE A 10 2.03 1.59 -5.60
CA ILE A 10 0.61 1.91 -5.72
C ILE A 10 0.48 3.43 -5.60
N PRO A 11 0.06 4.12 -6.66
CA PRO A 11 -0.11 5.56 -6.59
C PRO A 11 -1.34 5.93 -5.76
N VAL A 12 -1.20 6.95 -4.92
CA VAL A 12 -2.30 7.43 -4.07
C VAL A 12 -2.37 8.95 -4.12
N THR A 13 -3.55 9.49 -3.84
CA THR A 13 -3.75 10.94 -3.77
C THR A 13 -3.75 11.45 -2.34
N ASP A 14 -4.42 10.73 -1.43
CA ASP A 14 -4.40 11.06 0.00
C ASP A 14 -3.45 10.08 0.69
N PHE A 15 -2.21 10.51 0.84
CA PHE A 15 -1.13 9.64 1.30
C PHE A 15 -1.38 9.09 2.71
N TYR A 16 -1.65 9.98 3.67
CA TYR A 16 -1.77 9.54 5.07
C TYR A 16 -3.01 8.71 5.33
N GLN A 17 -4.10 9.00 4.63
CA GLN A 17 -5.30 8.17 4.71
C GLN A 17 -4.99 6.78 4.16
N SER A 18 -4.27 6.70 3.06
CA SER A 18 -3.89 5.43 2.45
C SER A 18 -2.95 4.63 3.34
N VAL A 19 -1.98 5.27 3.98
CA VAL A 19 -1.09 4.61 4.93
C VAL A 19 -1.91 3.98 6.05
N ASN A 20 -2.82 4.74 6.65
CA ASN A 20 -3.65 4.24 7.73
C ASN A 20 -4.53 3.07 7.27
N PHE A 21 -5.09 3.18 6.07
CA PHE A 21 -5.93 2.14 5.49
C PHE A 21 -5.16 0.81 5.38
N TYR A 22 -3.99 0.84 4.75
CA TYR A 22 -3.23 -0.39 4.54
C TYR A 22 -2.65 -0.95 5.84
N GLN A 23 -2.20 -0.10 6.75
CA GLN A 23 -1.72 -0.56 8.05
C GLN A 23 -2.82 -1.26 8.84
N THR A 24 -4.04 -0.72 8.78
CA THR A 24 -5.17 -1.29 9.48
C THR A 24 -5.59 -2.63 8.89
N ILE A 25 -5.75 -2.68 7.58
CA ILE A 25 -6.23 -3.89 6.90
C ILE A 25 -5.23 -5.02 7.00
N LEU A 26 -3.96 -4.73 6.74
CA LEU A 26 -2.92 -5.76 6.70
C LEU A 26 -2.31 -6.06 8.07
N GLY A 27 -2.56 -5.19 9.05
CA GLY A 27 -2.01 -5.38 10.39
C GLY A 27 -0.50 -5.23 10.43
N VAL A 28 0.05 -4.31 9.62
CA VAL A 28 1.48 -4.08 9.52
C VAL A 28 1.79 -2.60 9.68
N GLU A 29 3.04 -2.29 9.99
CA GLU A 29 3.53 -0.92 9.96
C GLU A 29 4.26 -0.68 8.66
N LEU A 30 3.99 0.48 8.04
CA LEU A 30 4.69 0.88 6.82
C LEU A 30 5.80 1.85 7.18
N MET A 31 6.92 1.75 6.47
CA MET A 31 8.04 2.66 6.68
C MET A 31 7.88 3.87 5.76
N VAL A 32 7.62 5.03 6.39
CA VAL A 32 7.34 6.26 5.65
C VAL A 32 8.63 7.04 5.38
N ALA A 33 8.79 7.49 4.15
CA ALA A 33 9.86 8.38 3.75
C ALA A 33 9.27 9.52 2.94
N GLU A 34 9.74 10.74 3.21
CA GLU A 34 9.28 11.92 2.49
C GLU A 34 10.49 12.65 1.93
N TYR A 35 10.39 13.09 0.69
CA TYR A 35 11.45 13.82 0.03
C TYR A 35 10.84 14.84 -0.91
N ASN A 36 11.09 16.12 -0.63
CA ASN A 36 10.49 17.23 -1.37
C ASN A 36 8.97 17.11 -1.35
N ASN A 37 8.34 16.98 -2.53
CA ASN A 37 6.89 16.83 -2.64
C ASN A 37 6.47 15.40 -2.96
N GLU A 38 7.34 14.44 -2.70
CA GLU A 38 7.04 13.03 -2.89
C GLU A 38 7.04 12.31 -1.56
N LYS A 39 6.15 11.34 -1.43
CA LYS A 39 6.02 10.55 -0.20
C LYS A 39 5.90 9.09 -0.55
N MET A 40 6.50 8.23 0.26
CA MET A 40 6.49 6.81 0.03
C MET A 40 6.33 6.09 1.37
N ALA A 41 5.43 5.12 1.42
CA ALA A 41 5.27 4.26 2.58
C ALA A 41 5.51 2.82 2.14
N CYS A 42 6.57 2.22 2.63
CA CYS A 42 7.07 0.96 2.12
C CYS A 42 6.53 -0.24 2.90
N PHE A 43 6.14 -1.27 2.15
CA PHE A 43 5.82 -2.58 2.70
C PHE A 43 7.12 -3.35 2.86
N VAL A 44 7.37 -3.84 4.07
CA VAL A 44 8.59 -4.59 4.37
C VAL A 44 8.20 -6.02 4.76
N GLN A 45 8.85 -6.99 4.15
CA GLN A 45 8.65 -8.40 4.44
C GLN A 45 10.01 -9.09 4.58
N ASP A 46 10.21 -9.76 5.71
CA ASP A 46 11.46 -10.47 6.00
C ASP A 46 12.69 -9.58 5.82
N GLY A 47 12.59 -8.33 6.29
CA GLY A 47 13.69 -7.38 6.21
C GLY A 47 13.91 -6.76 4.86
N GLN A 48 13.03 -7.02 3.88
CA GLN A 48 13.16 -6.49 2.53
C GLN A 48 11.94 -5.67 2.16
N THR A 49 12.18 -4.56 1.47
CA THR A 49 11.11 -3.74 0.92
C THR A 49 10.58 -4.41 -0.35
N VAL A 50 9.29 -4.75 -0.35
CA VAL A 50 8.68 -5.46 -1.47
C VAL A 50 7.78 -4.57 -2.30
N GLY A 51 7.37 -3.42 -1.78
CA GLY A 51 6.52 -2.48 -2.51
C GLY A 51 6.27 -1.25 -1.67
N ALA A 52 5.49 -0.32 -2.21
CA ALA A 52 5.15 0.91 -1.51
C ALA A 52 3.86 1.50 -2.03
N ILE A 53 3.19 2.28 -1.18
CA ILE A 53 2.23 3.26 -1.65
C ILE A 53 2.99 4.57 -1.82
N SER A 54 2.71 5.29 -2.91
CA SER A 54 3.53 6.43 -3.29
C SER A 54 2.67 7.60 -3.70
N TYR A 55 3.10 8.78 -3.28
CA TYR A 55 2.50 10.03 -3.72
C TYR A 55 3.55 10.86 -4.45
N ALA A 56 3.24 11.24 -5.67
CA ALA A 56 4.05 12.16 -6.45
C ALA A 56 3.13 12.90 -7.40
N PRO A 57 3.45 14.17 -7.75
CA PRO A 57 2.53 14.98 -8.57
C PRO A 57 2.13 14.35 -9.89
N ASN A 58 3.02 13.56 -10.50
CA ASN A 58 2.78 12.98 -11.82
C ASN A 58 2.48 11.48 -11.77
N PHE A 59 2.31 10.91 -10.58
CA PHE A 59 2.01 9.49 -10.43
C PHE A 59 0.62 9.36 -9.83
N LYS A 60 -0.37 9.11 -10.67
CA LYS A 60 -1.77 9.17 -10.29
C LYS A 60 -2.46 7.82 -10.31
N PRO A 61 -3.44 7.59 -9.41
CA PRO A 61 -4.23 6.36 -9.42
C PRO A 61 -4.97 6.17 -10.73
N SER A 62 -5.23 4.90 -11.08
CA SER A 62 -5.97 4.54 -12.27
C SER A 62 -6.97 3.44 -11.91
N GLU A 63 -8.12 3.44 -12.57
CA GLU A 63 -9.12 2.39 -12.41
C GLU A 63 -8.77 1.15 -13.23
N HIS A 64 -7.80 1.25 -14.12
CA HIS A 64 -7.50 0.22 -15.10
C HIS A 64 -6.06 -0.30 -15.00
N GLY A 65 -5.45 -0.16 -13.83
CA GLY A 65 -4.09 -0.64 -13.63
C GLY A 65 -4.02 -2.10 -13.25
N VAL A 66 -2.82 -2.53 -12.88
CA VAL A 66 -2.58 -3.88 -12.40
C VAL A 66 -3.31 -4.10 -11.07
N LEU A 67 -3.90 -5.28 -10.90
CA LEU A 67 -4.57 -5.63 -9.67
C LEU A 67 -3.62 -6.43 -8.79
N ILE A 68 -3.44 -5.97 -7.55
CA ILE A 68 -2.51 -6.58 -6.59
C ILE A 68 -3.31 -7.29 -5.50
N TYR A 69 -2.93 -8.54 -5.22
CA TYR A 69 -3.55 -9.32 -4.16
C TYR A 69 -2.57 -9.46 -3.00
N PHE A 70 -3.05 -9.08 -1.81
CA PHE A 70 -2.28 -9.28 -0.59
C PHE A 70 -2.73 -10.58 0.08
N ASN A 71 -1.80 -11.30 0.66
CA ASN A 71 -2.14 -12.45 1.48
C ASN A 71 -2.72 -11.99 2.81
N TYR A 72 -3.84 -12.58 3.19
CA TYR A 72 -4.51 -12.23 4.43
C TYR A 72 -5.18 -13.46 5.01
N GLU A 73 -5.01 -13.66 6.32
CA GLU A 73 -5.50 -14.88 6.97
C GLU A 73 -6.99 -14.86 7.24
N ASP A 74 -7.56 -13.67 7.46
CA ASP A 74 -8.96 -13.52 7.84
C ASP A 74 -9.65 -12.53 6.90
N ILE A 75 -10.27 -13.08 5.85
CA ILE A 75 -10.96 -12.29 4.84
C ILE A 75 -12.15 -11.53 5.44
N ASP A 76 -12.90 -12.17 6.33
CA ASP A 76 -14.06 -11.51 6.97
C ASP A 76 -13.63 -10.31 7.79
N ARG A 77 -12.55 -10.45 8.55
CA ARG A 77 -12.01 -9.35 9.32
C ARG A 77 -11.51 -8.23 8.40
N SER A 78 -10.86 -8.60 7.32
CA SER A 78 -10.37 -7.65 6.34
C SER A 78 -11.51 -6.84 5.74
N ILE A 79 -12.60 -7.51 5.34
CA ILE A 79 -13.77 -6.85 4.78
C ILE A 79 -14.40 -5.89 5.80
N ARG A 80 -14.54 -6.31 7.05
CA ARG A 80 -15.09 -5.45 8.09
C ARG A 80 -14.24 -4.20 8.29
N GLN A 81 -12.93 -4.33 8.24
CA GLN A 81 -12.03 -3.20 8.42
C GLN A 81 -12.10 -2.24 7.24
N VAL A 82 -12.24 -2.76 6.02
CA VAL A 82 -12.44 -1.93 4.83
C VAL A 82 -13.70 -1.09 4.97
N MET A 83 -14.80 -1.70 5.37
CA MET A 83 -16.06 -0.98 5.57
C MET A 83 -15.94 0.07 6.68
N LYS A 84 -15.24 -0.28 7.76
CA LYS A 84 -15.03 0.63 8.88
C LYS A 84 -14.21 1.85 8.47
N GLN A 85 -13.25 1.67 7.56
CA GLN A 85 -12.42 2.76 7.06
C GLN A 85 -13.11 3.60 5.99
N GLY A 86 -14.30 3.21 5.56
CA GLY A 86 -15.02 3.93 4.54
C GLY A 86 -14.54 3.67 3.12
N ALA A 87 -13.69 2.68 2.92
CA ALA A 87 -13.26 2.28 1.59
C ALA A 87 -14.32 1.40 0.95
N VAL A 88 -14.65 1.67 -0.26
CA VAL A 88 -15.72 0.96 -0.96
C VAL A 88 -15.19 0.30 -2.22
#